data_cb18cbe98056816dff2fdfa6a9412ae6
#
_entry.id   cb18cbe98056816dff2fdfa6a9412ae6
#
_cell.length_a   1.000
_cell.length_b   1.000
_cell.length_c   1.000
_cell.angle_alpha   90.00
_cell.angle_beta   90.00
_cell.angle_gamma   90.00
#
_symmetry.space_group_name_H-M   'P 1'
#
loop_
_entity.id
_entity.type
_entity.pdbx_description
1 polymer ?
#
loop_
_entity_poly.entity_id
_entity_poly.type
_entity_poly.pdbx_seq_one_letter_code
_entity_poly.pdbx_strand_id
1 'polypeptide(L)'
;LMLQPEGYNPSGSFKDNGMSTAVTHAKMVQAKKIICASTGNTSASAGMFAANENMDCDVYIPEGEIAPGKLSQAYQFGTQLIQVKGNFDDAFSKSLEASNQSNGYTVNSINPFRIEGQKTILYRALEFMNWEVPDWIIYPGGALGNTSSCGKAIMELYEWGWIKKIPRIAVINAEGANTLDVLYNGKFEGIELRWNDGEPDIELIERYYSKMQKDGIRPKTKATAIQIGKPVNIIKALRALEFTNGVVTTVTDSEMLDGMTIVGLNGFDCEMASGS
;
A
#
# COMPACT_ATOMS: atom_id res chain seq x y z
N LEU A 1 18.69 -10.17 -10.45
CA LEU A 1 17.60 -9.32 -9.95
C LEU A 1 16.80 -8.81 -11.13
N MET A 2 15.47 -8.91 -11.04
CA MET A 2 14.56 -8.35 -12.04
C MET A 2 13.77 -7.24 -11.36
N LEU A 3 13.61 -6.09 -12.03
CA LEU A 3 12.85 -4.95 -11.55
C LEU A 3 11.58 -4.80 -12.38
N GLN A 4 10.44 -4.54 -11.72
CA GLN A 4 9.20 -4.16 -12.37
C GLN A 4 8.88 -2.71 -12.05
N PRO A 5 9.16 -1.76 -12.96
CA PRO A 5 9.05 -0.34 -12.70
C PRO A 5 7.59 0.14 -12.79
N GLU A 6 6.87 0.08 -11.69
CA GLU A 6 5.49 0.56 -11.59
C GLU A 6 5.36 2.11 -11.63
N GLY A 7 6.48 2.83 -11.62
CA GLY A 7 6.52 4.28 -11.86
C GLY A 7 6.13 4.69 -13.27
N TYR A 8 6.10 3.77 -14.24
CA TYR A 8 5.65 4.05 -15.62
C TYR A 8 4.13 4.03 -15.80
N ASN A 9 3.38 3.69 -14.76
CA ASN A 9 1.93 3.87 -14.81
C ASN A 9 1.55 5.36 -14.96
N PRO A 10 0.39 5.70 -15.53
CA PRO A 10 0.03 7.08 -15.91
C PRO A 10 0.13 8.12 -14.80
N SER A 11 -0.21 7.79 -13.54
CA SER A 11 -0.03 8.70 -12.41
C SER A 11 1.35 8.63 -11.76
N GLY A 12 2.26 7.81 -12.31
CA GLY A 12 3.62 7.63 -11.80
C GLY A 12 3.74 6.65 -10.63
N SER A 13 2.79 5.76 -10.41
CA SER A 13 2.89 4.78 -9.33
C SER A 13 2.04 3.52 -9.54
N PHE A 14 2.36 2.45 -8.79
CA PHE A 14 1.58 1.21 -8.77
C PHE A 14 0.11 1.39 -8.34
N LYS A 15 -0.24 2.54 -7.75
CA LYS A 15 -1.60 2.79 -7.26
C LYS A 15 -2.64 2.68 -8.39
N ASP A 16 -2.24 2.94 -9.61
CA ASP A 16 -3.11 2.90 -10.79
C ASP A 16 -3.72 1.54 -11.03
N ASN A 17 -2.98 0.47 -10.77
CA ASN A 17 -3.51 -0.90 -10.94
C ASN A 17 -4.74 -1.14 -10.06
N GLY A 18 -4.69 -0.75 -8.79
CA GLY A 18 -5.82 -0.88 -7.89
C GLY A 18 -6.89 0.20 -8.11
N MET A 19 -6.49 1.38 -8.56
CA MET A 19 -7.44 2.47 -8.77
C MET A 19 -8.35 2.20 -9.97
N SER A 20 -7.82 1.58 -11.02
CA SER A 20 -8.60 1.22 -12.21
C SER A 20 -9.83 0.36 -11.83
N THR A 21 -9.63 -0.68 -11.03
CA THR A 21 -10.73 -1.56 -10.59
C THR A 21 -11.65 -0.90 -9.58
N ALA A 22 -11.09 -0.10 -8.63
CA ALA A 22 -11.90 0.59 -7.63
C ALA A 22 -12.82 1.64 -8.26
N VAL A 23 -12.32 2.43 -9.23
CA VAL A 23 -13.13 3.44 -9.93
C VAL A 23 -14.12 2.78 -10.89
N THR A 24 -13.75 1.68 -11.56
CA THR A 24 -14.70 0.89 -12.34
C THR A 24 -15.87 0.42 -11.47
N HIS A 25 -15.59 -0.12 -10.30
CA HIS A 25 -16.67 -0.53 -9.38
C HIS A 25 -17.47 0.67 -8.87
N ALA A 26 -16.84 1.81 -8.56
CA ALA A 26 -17.56 3.03 -8.20
C ALA A 26 -18.58 3.43 -9.27
N LYS A 27 -18.19 3.35 -10.54
CA LYS A 27 -19.08 3.61 -11.69
C LYS A 27 -20.22 2.58 -11.78
N MET A 28 -19.93 1.30 -11.58
CA MET A 28 -20.94 0.23 -11.59
C MET A 28 -22.03 0.44 -10.53
N VAL A 29 -21.65 0.91 -9.33
CA VAL A 29 -22.60 1.22 -8.26
C VAL A 29 -23.15 2.65 -8.32
N GLN A 30 -22.89 3.36 -9.41
CA GLN A 30 -23.39 4.72 -9.67
C GLN A 30 -22.99 5.73 -8.58
N ALA A 31 -21.79 5.59 -8.03
CA ALA A 31 -21.24 6.58 -7.12
C ALA A 31 -21.07 7.93 -7.84
N LYS A 32 -21.37 9.04 -7.13
CA LYS A 32 -21.27 10.37 -7.71
C LYS A 32 -19.88 10.95 -7.68
N LYS A 33 -19.09 10.56 -6.68
CA LYS A 33 -17.73 11.05 -6.50
C LYS A 33 -16.80 10.02 -5.87
N ILE A 34 -15.52 10.18 -6.16
CA ILE A 34 -14.43 9.43 -5.54
C ILE A 34 -13.94 10.20 -4.33
N ILE A 35 -13.71 9.49 -3.23
CA ILE A 35 -13.22 10.08 -1.97
C ILE A 35 -12.00 9.32 -1.48
N CYS A 36 -10.95 10.03 -1.11
CA CYS A 36 -9.82 9.43 -0.41
C CYS A 36 -9.16 10.40 0.57
N ALA A 37 -8.43 9.86 1.55
CA ALA A 37 -7.48 10.59 2.37
C ALA A 37 -6.07 10.20 1.94
N SER A 38 -5.30 11.14 1.38
CA SER A 38 -3.91 10.89 0.97
C SER A 38 -3.19 12.18 0.56
N THR A 39 -1.95 12.34 0.98
CA THR A 39 -1.04 13.41 0.50
C THR A 39 -0.07 12.93 -0.59
N GLY A 40 -0.21 11.68 -1.08
CA GLY A 40 0.77 11.05 -1.97
C GLY A 40 0.17 10.36 -3.19
N ASN A 41 0.77 9.24 -3.61
CA ASN A 41 0.42 8.52 -4.83
C ASN A 41 -1.06 8.12 -4.95
N THR A 42 -1.75 7.88 -3.83
CA THR A 42 -3.17 7.52 -3.88
C THR A 42 -4.04 8.68 -4.34
N SER A 43 -3.75 9.92 -3.90
CA SER A 43 -4.50 11.10 -4.34
C SER A 43 -4.31 11.41 -5.82
N ALA A 44 -3.05 11.33 -6.31
CA ALA A 44 -2.76 11.53 -7.73
C ALA A 44 -3.49 10.49 -8.61
N SER A 45 -3.41 9.22 -8.24
CA SER A 45 -4.10 8.15 -8.96
C SER A 45 -5.62 8.29 -8.90
N ALA A 46 -6.20 8.61 -7.73
CA ALA A 46 -7.64 8.81 -7.58
C ALA A 46 -8.15 9.96 -8.46
N GLY A 47 -7.46 11.10 -8.44
CA GLY A 47 -7.81 12.25 -9.27
C GLY A 47 -7.76 11.94 -10.77
N MET A 48 -6.70 11.26 -11.22
CA MET A 48 -6.54 10.89 -12.63
C MET A 48 -7.67 9.98 -13.11
N PHE A 49 -7.97 8.91 -12.37
CA PHE A 49 -9.05 7.99 -12.77
C PHE A 49 -10.43 8.62 -12.65
N ALA A 50 -10.68 9.47 -11.64
CA ALA A 50 -11.93 10.20 -11.51
C ALA A 50 -12.13 11.16 -12.72
N ALA A 51 -11.10 11.91 -13.10
CA ALA A 51 -11.13 12.80 -14.25
C ALA A 51 -11.41 12.05 -15.55
N ASN A 52 -10.79 10.89 -15.76
CA ASN A 52 -11.04 10.06 -16.94
C ASN A 52 -12.49 9.56 -17.03
N GLU A 53 -13.13 9.32 -15.89
CA GLU A 53 -14.52 8.86 -15.82
C GLU A 53 -15.54 9.99 -15.63
N ASN A 54 -15.12 11.26 -15.70
CA ASN A 54 -15.93 12.44 -15.44
C ASN A 54 -16.65 12.39 -14.08
N MET A 55 -15.96 11.91 -13.05
CA MET A 55 -16.42 11.87 -11.67
C MET A 55 -15.72 12.96 -10.85
N ASP A 56 -16.42 13.53 -9.89
CA ASP A 56 -15.81 14.40 -8.90
C ASP A 56 -14.83 13.60 -8.03
N CYS A 57 -13.78 14.26 -7.53
CA CYS A 57 -12.81 13.65 -6.62
C CYS A 57 -12.50 14.59 -5.44
N ASP A 58 -12.80 14.12 -4.23
CA ASP A 58 -12.48 14.81 -2.99
C ASP A 58 -11.29 14.11 -2.29
N VAL A 59 -10.23 14.86 -2.04
CA VAL A 59 -9.05 14.38 -1.33
C VAL A 59 -8.90 15.10 -0.01
N TYR A 60 -8.95 14.34 1.07
CA TYR A 60 -8.80 14.82 2.44
C TYR A 60 -7.35 14.77 2.87
N ILE A 61 -6.81 15.86 3.38
CA ILE A 61 -5.43 15.99 3.81
C ILE A 61 -5.34 16.69 5.17
N PRO A 62 -4.34 16.38 6.01
CA PRO A 62 -4.08 17.17 7.22
C PRO A 62 -3.70 18.60 6.88
N GLU A 63 -4.15 19.54 7.70
CA GLU A 63 -3.81 20.97 7.56
C GLU A 63 -2.30 21.17 7.70
N GLY A 64 -1.69 21.85 6.72
CA GLY A 64 -0.24 22.13 6.70
C GLY A 64 0.64 21.01 6.13
N GLU A 65 0.12 19.83 5.89
CA GLU A 65 0.86 18.73 5.26
C GLU A 65 0.72 18.77 3.72
N ILE A 66 1.17 19.85 3.12
CA ILE A 66 1.15 20.00 1.66
C ILE A 66 2.52 19.58 1.11
N ALA A 67 2.63 18.34 0.61
CA ALA A 67 3.76 17.92 -0.20
C ALA A 67 3.60 18.53 -1.63
N PRO A 68 4.42 19.52 -2.04
CA PRO A 68 4.14 20.30 -3.25
C PRO A 68 4.03 19.47 -4.53
N GLY A 69 4.83 18.40 -4.67
CA GLY A 69 4.90 17.63 -5.90
C GLY A 69 3.69 16.73 -6.17
N LYS A 70 3.21 15.99 -5.18
CA LYS A 70 2.11 15.02 -5.37
C LYS A 70 0.73 15.69 -5.36
N LEU A 71 0.56 16.77 -4.60
CA LEU A 71 -0.69 17.53 -4.59
C LEU A 71 -0.87 18.38 -5.84
N SER A 72 0.22 18.91 -6.44
CA SER A 72 0.12 19.61 -7.72
C SER A 72 -0.45 18.71 -8.82
N GLN A 73 -0.08 17.43 -8.80
CA GLN A 73 -0.61 16.43 -9.73
C GLN A 73 -2.11 16.19 -9.51
N ALA A 74 -2.57 16.10 -8.25
CA ALA A 74 -4.00 15.98 -7.93
C ALA A 74 -4.79 17.21 -8.42
N TYR A 75 -4.25 18.42 -8.23
CA TYR A 75 -4.87 19.65 -8.76
C TYR A 75 -5.00 19.65 -10.28
N GLN A 76 -3.98 19.17 -11.01
CA GLN A 76 -4.02 19.08 -12.47
C GLN A 76 -5.18 18.22 -12.96
N PHE A 77 -5.59 17.22 -12.19
CA PHE A 77 -6.75 16.35 -12.48
C PHE A 77 -8.09 16.90 -11.97
N GLY A 78 -8.15 18.16 -11.54
CA GLY A 78 -9.39 18.79 -11.06
C GLY A 78 -9.88 18.30 -9.71
N THR A 79 -9.01 17.70 -8.91
CA THR A 79 -9.35 17.17 -7.57
C THR A 79 -9.62 18.31 -6.59
N GLN A 80 -10.70 18.20 -5.80
CA GLN A 80 -10.95 19.08 -4.68
C GLN A 80 -10.14 18.65 -3.45
N LEU A 81 -9.22 19.50 -2.99
CA LEU A 81 -8.43 19.24 -1.78
C LEU A 81 -9.15 19.83 -0.56
N ILE A 82 -9.42 19.00 0.44
CA ILE A 82 -10.12 19.37 1.67
C ILE A 82 -9.13 19.21 2.83
N GLN A 83 -8.74 20.35 3.41
CA GLN A 83 -7.86 20.38 4.57
C GLN A 83 -8.64 20.11 5.85
N VAL A 84 -8.11 19.21 6.67
CA VAL A 84 -8.70 18.80 7.94
C VAL A 84 -7.73 19.15 9.08
N LYS A 85 -8.24 19.82 10.13
CA LYS A 85 -7.45 20.05 11.33
C LYS A 85 -7.15 18.74 12.03
N GLY A 86 -5.88 18.51 12.34
CA GLY A 86 -5.42 17.31 13.00
C GLY A 86 -4.39 16.56 12.15
N ASN A 87 -4.32 15.24 12.33
CA ASN A 87 -3.37 14.36 11.66
C ASN A 87 -4.03 13.57 10.52
N PHE A 88 -3.28 12.60 9.95
CA PHE A 88 -3.79 11.74 8.87
C PHE A 88 -5.02 10.92 9.29
N ASP A 89 -5.09 10.43 10.54
CA ASP A 89 -6.22 9.63 11.01
C ASP A 89 -7.50 10.48 11.08
N ASP A 90 -7.37 11.77 11.45
CA ASP A 90 -8.48 12.73 11.44
C ASP A 90 -8.97 12.97 10.01
N ALA A 91 -8.06 13.20 9.07
CA ALA A 91 -8.40 13.37 7.65
C ALA A 91 -9.06 12.10 7.07
N PHE A 92 -8.56 10.93 7.43
CA PHE A 92 -9.14 9.66 7.01
C PHE A 92 -10.54 9.45 7.57
N SER A 93 -10.74 9.70 8.87
CA SER A 93 -12.07 9.61 9.51
C SER A 93 -13.08 10.54 8.85
N LYS A 94 -12.67 11.79 8.55
CA LYS A 94 -13.51 12.73 7.83
C LYS A 94 -13.85 12.30 6.42
N SER A 95 -12.91 11.67 5.71
CA SER A 95 -13.17 11.12 4.37
C SER A 95 -14.22 10.01 4.40
N LEU A 96 -14.21 9.15 5.43
CA LEU A 96 -15.21 8.10 5.62
C LEU A 96 -16.59 8.67 5.96
N GLU A 97 -16.67 9.67 6.86
CA GLU A 97 -17.91 10.38 7.17
C GLU A 97 -18.53 10.99 5.89
N ALA A 98 -17.71 11.67 5.09
CA ALA A 98 -18.16 12.29 3.85
C ALA A 98 -18.63 11.25 2.82
N SER A 99 -17.96 10.12 2.72
CA SER A 99 -18.37 9.03 1.84
C SER A 99 -19.78 8.53 2.19
N ASN A 100 -20.04 8.33 3.47
CA ASN A 100 -21.35 7.85 3.95
C ASN A 100 -22.49 8.88 3.73
N GLN A 101 -22.17 10.18 3.77
CA GLN A 101 -23.16 11.25 3.66
C GLN A 101 -23.49 11.67 2.22
N SER A 102 -22.55 11.48 1.28
CA SER A 102 -22.61 12.10 -0.06
C SER A 102 -22.80 11.13 -1.22
N ASN A 103 -23.12 9.87 -0.98
CA ASN A 103 -23.02 8.80 -2.01
C ASN A 103 -21.64 8.78 -2.70
N GLY A 104 -20.61 9.09 -1.91
CA GLY A 104 -19.21 9.04 -2.33
C GLY A 104 -18.66 7.64 -2.22
N TYR A 105 -17.63 7.34 -3.00
CA TYR A 105 -16.97 6.04 -3.03
C TYR A 105 -15.51 6.15 -2.51
N THR A 106 -15.26 5.54 -1.35
CA THR A 106 -13.93 5.55 -0.75
C THR A 106 -12.97 4.65 -1.50
N VAL A 107 -11.81 5.20 -1.91
CA VAL A 107 -10.76 4.47 -2.64
C VAL A 107 -9.44 4.35 -1.87
N ASN A 108 -9.46 4.52 -0.57
CA ASN A 108 -8.32 4.20 0.31
C ASN A 108 -7.98 2.70 0.28
N SER A 109 -6.87 2.33 0.90
CA SER A 109 -6.35 0.95 0.90
C SER A 109 -7.26 -0.08 1.59
N ILE A 110 -8.33 0.37 2.26
CA ILE A 110 -9.40 -0.48 2.80
C ILE A 110 -10.31 -1.03 1.71
N ASN A 111 -10.36 -0.41 0.53
CA ASN A 111 -11.24 -0.81 -0.56
C ASN A 111 -10.78 -2.16 -1.15
N PRO A 112 -11.62 -3.21 -1.12
CA PRO A 112 -11.23 -4.54 -1.59
C PRO A 112 -10.93 -4.59 -3.09
N PHE A 113 -11.62 -3.79 -3.90
CA PHE A 113 -11.37 -3.75 -5.34
C PHE A 113 -9.98 -3.23 -5.69
N ARG A 114 -9.36 -2.46 -4.80
CA ARG A 114 -7.96 -2.09 -5.00
C ARG A 114 -7.01 -3.29 -4.93
N ILE A 115 -7.27 -4.24 -4.05
CA ILE A 115 -6.48 -5.48 -3.97
C ILE A 115 -6.66 -6.30 -5.26
N GLU A 116 -7.87 -6.36 -5.80
CA GLU A 116 -8.16 -7.06 -7.06
C GLU A 116 -7.37 -6.48 -8.24
N GLY A 117 -7.32 -5.16 -8.35
CA GLY A 117 -6.51 -4.52 -9.39
C GLY A 117 -5.01 -4.67 -9.18
N GLN A 118 -4.54 -4.55 -7.93
CA GLN A 118 -3.11 -4.70 -7.62
C GLN A 118 -2.58 -6.12 -7.86
N LYS A 119 -3.41 -7.16 -7.84
CA LYS A 119 -3.01 -8.53 -8.22
C LYS A 119 -2.38 -8.59 -9.62
N THR A 120 -2.84 -7.75 -10.53
CA THR A 120 -2.36 -7.74 -11.93
C THR A 120 -0.89 -7.38 -12.06
N ILE A 121 -0.28 -6.76 -11.03
CA ILE A 121 1.16 -6.50 -10.98
C ILE A 121 1.91 -7.84 -11.08
N LEU A 122 1.54 -8.81 -10.25
CA LEU A 122 2.17 -10.14 -10.31
C LEU A 122 1.87 -10.88 -11.61
N TYR A 123 0.63 -10.79 -12.11
CA TYR A 123 0.26 -11.48 -13.36
C TYR A 123 1.12 -11.00 -14.54
N ARG A 124 1.33 -9.69 -14.68
CA ARG A 124 2.20 -9.13 -15.71
C ARG A 124 3.67 -9.54 -15.55
N ALA A 125 4.15 -9.61 -14.29
CA ALA A 125 5.51 -10.08 -14.02
C ALA A 125 5.68 -11.55 -14.44
N LEU A 126 4.75 -12.41 -14.08
CA LEU A 126 4.78 -13.85 -14.45
C LEU A 126 4.60 -14.05 -15.96
N GLU A 127 3.71 -13.30 -16.59
CA GLU A 127 3.54 -13.32 -18.05
C GLU A 127 4.84 -12.94 -18.77
N PHE A 128 5.50 -11.86 -18.33
CA PHE A 128 6.80 -11.44 -18.88
C PHE A 128 7.88 -12.51 -18.70
N MET A 129 7.83 -13.29 -17.62
CA MET A 129 8.73 -14.40 -17.34
C MET A 129 8.25 -15.73 -17.94
N ASN A 130 7.32 -15.73 -18.89
CA ASN A 130 6.74 -16.95 -19.46
C ASN A 130 6.21 -17.93 -18.39
N TRP A 131 5.65 -17.39 -17.30
CA TRP A 131 5.13 -18.13 -16.15
C TRP A 131 6.18 -18.88 -15.33
N GLU A 132 7.46 -18.57 -15.52
CA GLU A 132 8.52 -19.01 -14.62
C GLU A 132 8.39 -18.26 -13.27
N VAL A 133 8.13 -19.02 -12.21
CA VAL A 133 7.92 -18.44 -10.88
C VAL A 133 9.27 -18.16 -10.23
N PRO A 134 9.55 -16.91 -9.82
CA PRO A 134 10.79 -16.56 -9.13
C PRO A 134 10.88 -17.24 -7.75
N ASP A 135 12.06 -17.29 -7.16
CA ASP A 135 12.23 -17.76 -5.78
C ASP A 135 11.70 -16.74 -4.77
N TRP A 136 11.91 -15.47 -5.06
CA TRP A 136 11.57 -14.37 -4.18
C TRP A 136 10.84 -13.23 -4.92
N ILE A 137 9.88 -12.64 -4.22
CA ILE A 137 9.24 -11.37 -4.61
C ILE A 137 9.42 -10.40 -3.46
N ILE A 138 10.00 -9.23 -3.73
CA ILE A 138 10.38 -8.26 -2.71
C ILE A 138 9.51 -7.01 -2.83
N TYR A 139 8.93 -6.57 -1.70
CA TYR A 139 8.11 -5.36 -1.63
C TYR A 139 8.52 -4.46 -0.47
N PRO A 140 8.50 -3.13 -0.64
CA PRO A 140 8.55 -2.19 0.48
C PRO A 140 7.30 -2.31 1.35
N GLY A 141 7.49 -2.28 2.66
CA GLY A 141 6.45 -2.45 3.67
C GLY A 141 5.87 -1.14 4.18
N GLY A 142 4.80 -0.64 3.56
CA GLY A 142 4.01 0.50 4.02
C GLY A 142 2.61 0.10 4.47
N ALA A 143 1.55 0.50 3.75
CA ALA A 143 0.15 0.09 4.01
C ALA A 143 -0.12 -1.39 3.70
N LEU A 144 0.86 -2.12 3.19
CA LEU A 144 0.87 -3.56 2.91
C LEU A 144 -0.13 -4.02 1.83
N GLY A 145 -0.64 -3.09 1.01
CA GLY A 145 -1.56 -3.42 -0.07
C GLY A 145 -0.92 -4.32 -1.13
N ASN A 146 0.33 -4.04 -1.54
CA ASN A 146 1.06 -4.86 -2.52
C ASN A 146 1.35 -6.26 -2.00
N THR A 147 1.82 -6.39 -0.76
CA THR A 147 2.05 -7.69 -0.12
C THR A 147 0.76 -8.51 -0.08
N SER A 148 -0.35 -7.89 0.32
CA SER A 148 -1.66 -8.53 0.40
C SER A 148 -2.19 -8.97 -0.95
N SER A 149 -2.06 -8.12 -1.98
CA SER A 149 -2.52 -8.44 -3.34
C SER A 149 -1.65 -9.51 -4.01
N CYS A 150 -0.34 -9.47 -3.76
CA CYS A 150 0.59 -10.47 -4.24
C CYS A 150 0.30 -11.85 -3.61
N GLY A 151 0.13 -11.91 -2.29
CA GLY A 151 -0.23 -13.15 -1.61
C GLY A 151 -1.55 -13.73 -2.12
N LYS A 152 -2.57 -12.89 -2.30
CA LYS A 152 -3.84 -13.31 -2.91
C LYS A 152 -3.64 -13.84 -4.33
N ALA A 153 -2.86 -13.14 -5.15
CA ALA A 153 -2.57 -13.56 -6.53
C ALA A 153 -1.85 -14.90 -6.58
N ILE A 154 -0.85 -15.12 -5.71
CA ILE A 154 -0.10 -16.39 -5.62
C ILE A 154 -1.04 -17.52 -5.23
N MET A 155 -1.88 -17.30 -4.23
CA MET A 155 -2.85 -18.31 -3.74
C MET A 155 -3.81 -18.72 -4.86
N GLU A 156 -4.45 -17.76 -5.53
CA GLU A 156 -5.38 -18.02 -6.63
C GLU A 156 -4.70 -18.76 -7.80
N LEU A 157 -3.53 -18.30 -8.23
CA LEU A 157 -2.79 -18.94 -9.32
C LEU A 157 -2.36 -20.37 -8.97
N TYR A 158 -2.00 -20.62 -7.72
CA TYR A 158 -1.64 -21.94 -7.24
C TYR A 158 -2.86 -22.87 -7.17
N GLU A 159 -3.96 -22.40 -6.62
CA GLU A 159 -5.23 -23.15 -6.54
C GLU A 159 -5.81 -23.47 -7.92
N TRP A 160 -5.67 -22.56 -8.89
CA TRP A 160 -6.08 -22.80 -10.29
C TRP A 160 -5.10 -23.67 -11.09
N GLY A 161 -3.96 -24.02 -10.49
CA GLY A 161 -2.93 -24.84 -11.14
C GLY A 161 -2.12 -24.13 -12.22
N TRP A 162 -2.17 -22.80 -12.27
CA TRP A 162 -1.38 -22.01 -13.22
C TRP A 162 0.08 -21.94 -12.84
N ILE A 163 0.36 -21.95 -11.55
CA ILE A 163 1.73 -22.09 -11.02
C ILE A 163 1.81 -23.34 -10.15
N LYS A 164 2.99 -24.00 -10.17
CA LYS A 164 3.25 -25.20 -9.38
C LYS A 164 4.19 -24.96 -8.21
N LYS A 165 4.79 -23.78 -8.16
CA LYS A 165 5.73 -23.33 -7.13
C LYS A 165 5.18 -22.06 -6.49
N ILE A 166 5.28 -21.98 -5.17
CA ILE A 166 4.92 -20.78 -4.41
C ILE A 166 6.20 -19.98 -4.20
N PRO A 167 6.30 -18.74 -4.73
CA PRO A 167 7.44 -17.87 -4.45
C PRO A 167 7.37 -17.37 -3.00
N ARG A 168 8.51 -17.11 -2.39
CA ARG A 168 8.56 -16.47 -1.08
C ARG A 168 8.40 -14.96 -1.21
N ILE A 169 7.66 -14.34 -0.30
CA ILE A 169 7.54 -12.88 -0.23
C ILE A 169 8.52 -12.35 0.82
N ALA A 170 9.32 -11.35 0.45
CA ALA A 170 10.11 -10.55 1.38
C ALA A 170 9.49 -9.15 1.50
N VAL A 171 9.22 -8.71 2.72
CA VAL A 171 8.73 -7.35 2.98
C VAL A 171 9.79 -6.56 3.73
N ILE A 172 10.17 -5.42 3.16
CA ILE A 172 11.20 -4.56 3.71
C ILE A 172 10.54 -3.32 4.32
N ASN A 173 10.61 -3.20 5.65
CA ASN A 173 10.15 -2.00 6.35
C ASN A 173 11.27 -0.96 6.44
N ALA A 174 10.92 0.32 6.54
CA ALA A 174 11.84 1.31 7.07
C ALA A 174 12.02 1.08 8.59
N GLU A 175 13.25 1.19 9.11
CA GLU A 175 13.54 0.99 10.53
C GLU A 175 12.66 1.84 11.45
N GLY A 176 12.38 3.09 11.06
CA GLY A 176 11.51 4.00 11.82
C GLY A 176 10.00 3.84 11.54
N ALA A 177 9.58 2.85 10.74
CA ALA A 177 8.17 2.54 10.43
C ALA A 177 8.00 1.02 10.23
N ASN A 178 8.34 0.23 11.24
CA ASN A 178 8.61 -1.20 11.17
C ASN A 178 7.56 -2.08 11.87
N THR A 179 6.32 -1.65 11.94
CA THR A 179 5.24 -2.36 12.63
C THR A 179 5.13 -3.84 12.23
N LEU A 180 5.23 -4.14 10.92
CA LEU A 180 5.14 -5.52 10.45
C LEU A 180 6.31 -6.36 10.94
N ASP A 181 7.53 -5.81 10.90
CA ASP A 181 8.74 -6.47 11.40
C ASP A 181 8.65 -6.76 12.90
N VAL A 182 8.17 -5.79 13.68
CA VAL A 182 8.01 -5.95 15.14
C VAL A 182 7.03 -7.07 15.49
N LEU A 183 5.91 -7.15 14.79
CA LEU A 183 4.89 -8.16 15.04
C LEU A 183 5.28 -9.53 14.49
N TYR A 184 5.74 -9.59 13.24
CA TYR A 184 6.04 -10.85 12.56
C TYR A 184 7.24 -11.58 13.18
N ASN A 185 8.27 -10.84 13.59
CA ASN A 185 9.50 -11.39 14.17
C ASN A 185 9.49 -11.44 15.71
N GLY A 186 8.33 -11.29 16.36
CA GLY A 186 8.20 -11.43 17.81
C GLY A 186 8.96 -10.39 18.63
N LYS A 187 9.24 -9.20 18.05
CA LYS A 187 9.99 -8.14 18.75
C LYS A 187 9.14 -7.35 19.75
N PHE A 188 7.82 -7.51 19.71
CA PHE A 188 6.93 -6.91 20.68
C PHE A 188 6.88 -7.75 21.96
N GLU A 189 7.50 -7.24 23.03
CA GLU A 189 7.58 -7.88 24.35
C GLU A 189 8.16 -9.32 24.31
N GLY A 190 8.85 -9.69 23.24
CA GLY A 190 9.37 -11.05 23.04
C GLY A 190 8.28 -12.08 22.75
N ILE A 191 7.09 -11.65 22.33
CA ILE A 191 5.94 -12.51 22.06
C ILE A 191 5.91 -12.86 20.57
N GLU A 192 6.02 -14.14 20.26
CA GLU A 192 5.84 -14.64 18.90
C GLU A 192 4.40 -14.51 18.44
N LEU A 193 4.20 -14.13 17.17
CA LEU A 193 2.89 -14.08 16.56
C LEU A 193 2.30 -15.49 16.49
N ARG A 194 1.16 -15.67 17.12
CA ARG A 194 0.43 -16.96 17.10
C ARG A 194 -0.56 -16.99 15.95
N TRP A 195 -0.86 -18.19 15.52
CA TRP A 195 -1.83 -18.46 14.45
C TRP A 195 -2.93 -19.36 14.98
N ASN A 196 -4.18 -19.05 14.65
CA ASN A 196 -5.34 -19.85 14.99
C ASN A 196 -6.19 -20.02 13.73
N ASP A 197 -6.29 -21.25 13.23
CA ASP A 197 -7.01 -21.58 11.98
C ASP A 197 -6.64 -20.69 10.78
N GLY A 198 -5.34 -20.37 10.64
CA GLY A 198 -4.83 -19.51 9.55
C GLY A 198 -5.00 -18.01 9.77
N GLU A 199 -5.54 -17.61 10.94
CA GLU A 199 -5.66 -16.21 11.34
C GLU A 199 -4.53 -15.80 12.30
N PRO A 200 -3.89 -14.65 12.10
CA PRO A 200 -2.93 -14.13 13.04
C PRO A 200 -3.60 -13.65 14.33
N ASP A 201 -2.86 -13.64 15.42
CA ASP A 201 -3.32 -13.15 16.72
C ASP A 201 -3.68 -11.65 16.66
N ILE A 202 -4.98 -11.37 16.46
CA ILE A 202 -5.53 -10.01 16.36
C ILE A 202 -5.37 -9.26 17.69
N GLU A 203 -5.48 -9.93 18.82
CA GLU A 203 -5.36 -9.31 20.14
C GLU A 203 -3.93 -8.78 20.35
N LEU A 204 -2.91 -9.52 19.90
CA LEU A 204 -1.53 -9.07 19.94
C LEU A 204 -1.31 -7.81 19.07
N ILE A 205 -1.91 -7.78 17.88
CA ILE A 205 -1.83 -6.64 16.96
C ILE A 205 -2.47 -5.39 17.61
N GLU A 206 -3.67 -5.52 18.18
CA GLU A 206 -4.39 -4.44 18.84
C GLU A 206 -3.67 -3.95 20.11
N ARG A 207 -3.07 -4.85 20.89
CA ARG A 207 -2.22 -4.48 22.01
C ARG A 207 -1.02 -3.64 21.56
N TYR A 208 -0.35 -4.05 20.48
CA TYR A 208 0.76 -3.29 19.94
C TYR A 208 0.33 -1.89 19.51
N TYR A 209 -0.77 -1.76 18.78
CA TYR A 209 -1.32 -0.46 18.36
C TYR A 209 -1.69 0.42 19.55
N SER A 210 -2.31 -0.16 20.57
CA SER A 210 -2.68 0.55 21.80
C SER A 210 -1.44 1.06 22.55
N LYS A 211 -0.37 0.24 22.60
CA LYS A 211 0.91 0.64 23.18
C LYS A 211 1.57 1.76 22.40
N MET A 212 1.64 1.66 21.06
CA MET A 212 2.15 2.75 20.21
C MET A 212 1.45 4.08 20.49
N GLN A 213 0.12 4.04 20.59
CA GLN A 213 -0.68 5.24 20.85
C GLN A 213 -0.41 5.80 22.26
N LYS A 214 -0.36 4.95 23.28
CA LYS A 214 -0.09 5.32 24.67
C LYS A 214 1.31 5.94 24.82
N ASP A 215 2.30 5.36 24.17
CA ASP A 215 3.70 5.78 24.26
C ASP A 215 4.02 6.93 23.28
N GLY A 216 3.06 7.40 22.50
CA GLY A 216 3.24 8.48 21.54
C GLY A 216 4.18 8.13 20.38
N ILE A 217 4.37 6.82 20.09
CA ILE A 217 5.26 6.35 19.03
C ILE A 217 4.65 6.70 17.68
N ARG A 218 5.40 7.45 16.88
CA ARG A 218 5.00 7.83 15.52
C ARG A 218 6.00 7.28 14.50
N PRO A 219 5.53 6.75 13.38
CA PRO A 219 6.42 6.30 12.32
C PRO A 219 7.23 7.49 11.78
N LYS A 220 8.52 7.29 11.54
CA LYS A 220 9.42 8.32 11.03
C LYS A 220 10.41 7.73 10.05
N THR A 221 10.34 8.16 8.80
CA THR A 221 11.30 7.82 7.74
C THR A 221 11.28 8.89 6.65
N LYS A 222 12.35 9.05 5.90
CA LYS A 222 12.40 9.89 4.70
C LYS A 222 11.60 9.29 3.55
N ALA A 223 11.40 7.97 3.54
CA ALA A 223 10.56 7.27 2.58
C ALA A 223 9.07 7.43 2.92
N THR A 224 8.51 8.62 2.68
CA THR A 224 7.15 9.01 3.09
C THR A 224 6.06 8.06 2.62
N ALA A 225 6.25 7.40 1.47
CA ALA A 225 5.29 6.44 0.92
C ALA A 225 5.08 5.19 1.81
N ILE A 226 6.06 4.86 2.69
CA ILE A 226 6.00 3.75 3.64
C ILE A 226 6.04 4.19 5.11
N GLN A 227 5.88 5.49 5.38
CA GLN A 227 5.82 6.05 6.73
C GLN A 227 4.46 5.76 7.40
N ILE A 228 4.20 4.49 7.68
CA ILE A 228 2.89 4.02 8.17
C ILE A 228 3.07 3.23 9.47
N GLY A 229 2.45 3.72 10.55
CA GLY A 229 2.49 3.07 11.86
C GLY A 229 1.43 1.97 12.04
N LYS A 230 0.25 2.16 11.46
CA LYS A 230 -0.87 1.20 11.53
C LYS A 230 -1.27 0.75 10.12
N PRO A 231 -0.57 -0.25 9.52
CA PRO A 231 -0.88 -0.72 8.18
C PRO A 231 -2.29 -1.30 8.08
N VAL A 232 -3.11 -0.74 7.20
CA VAL A 232 -4.53 -1.13 7.04
C VAL A 232 -4.69 -2.59 6.57
N ASN A 233 -3.71 -3.10 5.82
CA ASN A 233 -3.76 -4.46 5.27
C ASN A 233 -2.88 -5.45 6.05
N ILE A 234 -2.56 -5.18 7.31
CA ILE A 234 -1.61 -5.99 8.10
C ILE A 234 -2.04 -7.46 8.19
N ILE A 235 -3.30 -7.74 8.49
CA ILE A 235 -3.83 -9.11 8.61
C ILE A 235 -3.69 -9.86 7.29
N LYS A 236 -4.05 -9.24 6.17
CA LYS A 236 -3.93 -9.85 4.84
C LYS A 236 -2.47 -10.08 4.44
N ALA A 237 -1.58 -9.17 4.82
CA ALA A 237 -0.14 -9.30 4.55
C ALA A 237 0.49 -10.40 5.40
N LEU A 238 0.09 -10.52 6.67
CA LEU A 238 0.53 -11.61 7.55
C LEU A 238 0.10 -12.97 6.97
N ARG A 239 -1.15 -13.13 6.55
CA ARG A 239 -1.61 -14.36 5.86
C ARG A 239 -0.79 -14.65 4.59
N ALA A 240 -0.48 -13.62 3.80
CA ALA A 240 0.35 -13.78 2.61
C ALA A 240 1.77 -14.27 2.95
N LEU A 241 2.38 -13.72 4.01
CA LEU A 241 3.70 -14.13 4.50
C LEU A 241 3.69 -15.56 5.03
N GLU A 242 2.68 -15.94 5.80
CA GLU A 242 2.51 -17.30 6.31
C GLU A 242 2.37 -18.30 5.16
N PHE A 243 1.46 -18.04 4.22
CA PHE A 243 1.23 -18.90 3.05
C PHE A 243 2.49 -19.07 2.18
N THR A 244 3.29 -18.02 2.03
CA THR A 244 4.48 -18.02 1.15
C THR A 244 5.78 -18.36 1.89
N ASN A 245 5.73 -18.72 3.17
CA ASN A 245 6.92 -18.86 4.02
C ASN A 245 7.83 -17.63 3.87
N GLY A 246 7.20 -16.44 3.94
CA GLY A 246 7.83 -15.15 3.68
C GLY A 246 8.81 -14.71 4.77
N VAL A 247 9.38 -13.54 4.59
CA VAL A 247 10.27 -12.92 5.58
C VAL A 247 9.97 -11.42 5.68
N VAL A 248 10.25 -10.85 6.84
CA VAL A 248 10.19 -9.41 7.07
C VAL A 248 11.53 -8.95 7.64
N THR A 249 12.03 -7.84 7.12
CA THR A 249 13.25 -7.20 7.63
C THR A 249 13.13 -5.68 7.56
N THR A 250 14.11 -4.99 8.10
CA THR A 250 14.17 -3.52 8.11
C THR A 250 15.43 -3.03 7.44
N VAL A 251 15.36 -1.83 6.87
CA VAL A 251 16.49 -1.06 6.37
C VAL A 251 16.42 0.38 6.88
N THR A 252 17.57 1.01 7.00
CA THR A 252 17.71 2.41 7.38
C THR A 252 17.37 3.34 6.22
N ASP A 253 17.09 4.61 6.52
CA ASP A 253 16.93 5.65 5.49
C ASP A 253 18.18 5.79 4.59
N SER A 254 19.38 5.55 5.12
CA SER A 254 20.61 5.59 4.34
C SER A 254 20.68 4.46 3.32
N GLU A 255 20.40 3.23 3.74
CA GLU A 255 20.39 2.05 2.85
C GLU A 255 19.34 2.20 1.75
N MET A 256 18.17 2.78 2.05
CA MET A 256 17.15 3.07 1.02
C MET A 256 17.64 4.11 -0.01
N LEU A 257 18.38 5.13 0.42
CA LEU A 257 18.99 6.11 -0.49
C LEU A 257 20.06 5.47 -1.36
N ASP A 258 20.88 4.61 -0.78
CA ASP A 258 21.91 3.85 -1.51
C ASP A 258 21.27 2.93 -2.55
N GLY A 259 20.22 2.20 -2.18
CA GLY A 259 19.44 1.36 -3.09
C GLY A 259 18.81 2.16 -4.23
N MET A 260 18.18 3.30 -3.92
CA MET A 260 17.64 4.21 -4.93
C MET A 260 18.73 4.72 -5.89
N THR A 261 19.92 5.03 -5.36
CA THR A 261 21.08 5.46 -6.15
C THR A 261 21.54 4.34 -7.10
N ILE A 262 21.61 3.09 -6.61
CA ILE A 262 21.98 1.92 -7.44
C ILE A 262 20.98 1.76 -8.59
N VAL A 263 19.68 1.86 -8.31
CA VAL A 263 18.61 1.80 -9.34
C VAL A 263 18.76 2.93 -10.35
N GLY A 264 19.02 4.17 -9.87
CA GLY A 264 19.25 5.35 -10.71
C GLY A 264 20.45 5.22 -11.62
N LEU A 265 21.57 4.69 -11.13
CA LEU A 265 22.78 4.44 -11.92
C LEU A 265 22.57 3.40 -13.04
N ASN A 266 21.54 2.57 -12.93
CA ASN A 266 21.12 1.65 -13.99
C ASN A 266 20.02 2.22 -14.91
N GLY A 267 19.73 3.52 -14.81
CA GLY A 267 18.82 4.22 -15.72
C GLY A 267 17.33 4.13 -15.35
N PHE A 268 17.01 3.71 -14.14
CA PHE A 268 15.63 3.67 -13.65
C PHE A 268 15.38 4.73 -12.58
N ASP A 269 14.26 5.44 -12.69
CA ASP A 269 13.80 6.33 -11.63
C ASP A 269 12.89 5.57 -10.66
N CYS A 270 13.06 5.82 -9.37
CA CYS A 270 12.18 5.25 -8.36
C CYS A 270 12.08 6.14 -7.11
N GLU A 271 10.98 6.00 -6.37
CA GLU A 271 10.86 6.63 -5.05
C GLU A 271 11.80 5.95 -4.04
N MET A 272 12.20 6.69 -3.01
CA MET A 272 13.08 6.20 -1.95
C MET A 272 12.59 4.88 -1.32
N ALA A 273 11.27 4.71 -1.16
CA ALA A 273 10.69 3.47 -0.67
C ALA A 273 11.04 2.23 -1.52
N SER A 274 11.29 2.41 -2.82
CA SER A 274 11.67 1.32 -3.73
C SER A 274 13.16 0.97 -3.66
N GLY A 275 13.96 1.78 -2.98
CA GLY A 275 15.37 1.50 -2.70
C GLY A 275 15.59 0.57 -1.49
N SER A 276 14.51 0.11 -0.85
CA SER A 276 14.55 -0.76 0.33
C SER A 276 15.00 -2.20 0.06
#